data_c28f4a07691420e4e733651c4dca075f
#
_entry.id   c28f4a07691420e4e733651c4dca075f
#
_cell.length_a   1.000
_cell.length_b   1.000
_cell.length_c   1.000
_cell.angle_alpha   90.00
_cell.angle_beta   90.00
_cell.angle_gamma   90.00
#
_symmetry.space_group_name_H-M   'P 1'
#
loop_
_entity.id
_entity.type
_entity.pdbx_description
1 polymer ?
#
loop_
_entity_poly.entity_id
_entity_poly.type
_entity_poly.pdbx_seq_one_letter_code
_entity_poly.pdbx_strand_id
1 'polypeptide(L)'
;MRTIDTDVVIVGAGPAGIFCALSLLERGFTGRIVMVDKGLAVEDRVCPKQAGAPCANCEPCRITTGFSGAGAFSDGKLSLSADVGGDLPDLIGRDEAQDAIGEVDGVYLGFGADVRVEGAERKPEVDEIRRRAIKAGLKLVDCPLRHLGTERARDLYARIERHLREAGVDLLFRTECTQVLIEGERCRGVAVAGPDGACEIRARRTVVATGRRGADWLERMCREHAIAHAPGPVDIGVRVEVRNEVMETVNDVLYESKLIGYPRPFKNKVRTFCQNPGGFVSQENYDGGLAVVNGHSYKERKSPNTNLAILCSQNFSHPFDQPIAYAQKVGDLTNMLGDGRILVQRLGDIFDGKRTWEKELVRSNVAPTLDDAVAGDITAAMPYRAMTNILNFMLAVDEVVPGFAAQETLLYSPELKFYSNRVKMDERFLTSVCDLM
;
A
#
# COMPACT_ATOMS: atom_id res chain seq x y z
N MET A 1 -17.46 21.79 -26.36
CA MET A 1 -16.83 21.13 -25.21
C MET A 1 -15.97 22.20 -24.52
N ARG A 2 -16.04 22.35 -23.21
CA ARG A 2 -15.20 23.32 -22.48
C ARG A 2 -13.73 22.88 -22.60
N THR A 3 -12.82 23.83 -22.76
CA THR A 3 -11.38 23.57 -22.84
C THR A 3 -10.65 24.43 -21.83
N ILE A 4 -9.68 23.87 -21.15
CA ILE A 4 -8.76 24.56 -20.24
C ILE A 4 -7.35 24.39 -20.80
N ASP A 5 -6.63 25.49 -21.00
CA ASP A 5 -5.23 25.48 -21.42
C ASP A 5 -4.32 25.60 -20.20
N THR A 6 -3.26 24.77 -20.15
CA THR A 6 -2.28 24.75 -19.07
C THR A 6 -0.89 24.38 -19.60
N ASP A 7 0.16 24.64 -18.82
CA ASP A 7 1.50 24.15 -19.15
C ASP A 7 1.71 22.71 -18.67
N VAL A 8 1.20 22.39 -17.47
CA VAL A 8 1.31 21.04 -16.89
C VAL A 8 -0.06 20.59 -16.37
N VAL A 9 -0.49 19.41 -16.77
CA VAL A 9 -1.61 18.72 -16.13
C VAL A 9 -1.09 17.50 -15.37
N ILE A 10 -1.52 17.37 -14.10
CA ILE A 10 -1.18 16.25 -13.20
C ILE A 10 -2.45 15.48 -12.93
N VAL A 11 -2.47 14.19 -13.29
CA VAL A 11 -3.60 13.29 -13.07
C VAL A 11 -3.35 12.46 -11.79
N GLY A 12 -4.07 12.81 -10.74
CA GLY A 12 -3.98 12.20 -9.41
C GLY A 12 -3.33 13.13 -8.39
N ALA A 13 -4.07 13.44 -7.33
CA ALA A 13 -3.63 14.25 -6.20
C ALA A 13 -3.13 13.39 -5.01
N GLY A 14 -2.56 12.22 -5.30
CA GLY A 14 -1.80 11.41 -4.35
C GLY A 14 -0.40 11.98 -4.11
N PRO A 15 0.42 11.33 -3.24
CA PRO A 15 1.77 11.83 -2.93
C PRO A 15 2.61 12.14 -4.18
N ALA A 16 2.63 11.27 -5.19
CA ALA A 16 3.42 11.51 -6.40
C ALA A 16 3.02 12.82 -7.13
N GLY A 17 1.70 13.05 -7.33
CA GLY A 17 1.22 14.27 -7.97
C GLY A 17 1.48 15.52 -7.12
N ILE A 18 1.28 15.42 -5.80
CA ILE A 18 1.55 16.52 -4.85
C ILE A 18 3.03 16.91 -4.90
N PHE A 19 3.94 15.95 -4.78
CA PHE A 19 5.38 16.22 -4.79
C PHE A 19 5.87 16.68 -6.15
N CYS A 20 5.25 16.23 -7.25
CA CYS A 20 5.51 16.80 -8.58
C CYS A 20 5.17 18.29 -8.62
N ALA A 21 4.00 18.71 -8.14
CA ALA A 21 3.60 20.12 -8.09
C ALA A 21 4.52 20.94 -7.16
N LEU A 22 4.80 20.45 -5.95
CA LEU A 22 5.69 21.13 -4.99
C LEU A 22 7.10 21.32 -5.57
N SER A 23 7.68 20.27 -6.17
CA SER A 23 9.01 20.35 -6.78
C SER A 23 9.07 21.31 -7.97
N LEU A 24 8.02 21.40 -8.79
CA LEU A 24 7.92 22.39 -9.85
C LEU A 24 7.94 23.82 -9.29
N LEU A 25 7.16 24.09 -8.24
CA LEU A 25 7.12 25.40 -7.58
C LEU A 25 8.45 25.77 -6.94
N GLU A 26 9.06 24.84 -6.20
CA GLU A 26 10.35 25.04 -5.53
C GLU A 26 11.47 25.36 -6.52
N ARG A 27 11.43 24.73 -7.70
CA ARG A 27 12.38 24.97 -8.80
C ARG A 27 12.06 26.23 -9.64
N GLY A 28 11.09 27.03 -9.22
CA GLY A 28 10.74 28.31 -9.83
C GLY A 28 9.92 28.20 -11.12
N PHE A 29 9.19 27.09 -11.31
CA PHE A 29 8.28 26.98 -12.44
C PHE A 29 7.14 28.00 -12.33
N THR A 30 6.97 28.85 -13.33
CA THR A 30 5.97 29.93 -13.35
C THR A 30 4.79 29.67 -14.30
N GLY A 31 4.80 28.50 -14.98
CA GLY A 31 3.70 28.09 -15.85
C GLY A 31 2.48 27.65 -15.04
N ARG A 32 1.34 27.60 -15.69
CA ARG A 32 0.08 27.15 -15.09
C ARG A 32 0.12 25.63 -14.83
N ILE A 33 -0.24 25.23 -13.63
CA ILE A 33 -0.38 23.82 -13.22
C ILE A 33 -1.84 23.54 -12.91
N VAL A 34 -2.40 22.50 -13.53
CA VAL A 34 -3.73 21.95 -13.20
C VAL A 34 -3.56 20.53 -12.67
N MET A 35 -4.09 20.27 -11.49
CA MET A 35 -4.11 18.93 -10.91
C MET A 35 -5.55 18.44 -10.81
N VAL A 36 -5.82 17.23 -11.31
CA VAL A 36 -7.15 16.63 -11.29
C VAL A 36 -7.17 15.38 -10.42
N ASP A 37 -8.24 15.20 -9.64
CA ASP A 37 -8.50 13.99 -8.87
C ASP A 37 -9.99 13.69 -8.81
N LYS A 38 -10.36 12.41 -8.96
CA LYS A 38 -11.75 11.97 -8.89
C LYS A 38 -12.35 12.01 -7.49
N GLY A 39 -11.51 12.13 -6.46
CA GLY A 39 -11.94 12.24 -5.08
C GLY A 39 -12.12 13.67 -4.62
N LEU A 40 -12.07 13.86 -3.31
CA LEU A 40 -12.38 15.10 -2.61
C LEU A 40 -11.12 15.81 -2.12
N ALA A 41 -11.25 17.12 -1.81
CA ALA A 41 -10.29 17.85 -0.98
C ALA A 41 -10.11 17.16 0.38
N VAL A 42 -8.96 17.33 1.02
CA VAL A 42 -8.65 16.57 2.24
C VAL A 42 -9.65 16.83 3.38
N GLU A 43 -10.15 18.06 3.50
CA GLU A 43 -11.10 18.44 4.55
C GLU A 43 -12.50 17.87 4.33
N ASP A 44 -12.90 17.63 3.07
CA ASP A 44 -14.20 17.07 2.69
C ASP A 44 -14.25 15.54 2.76
N ARG A 45 -13.11 14.89 3.00
CA ARG A 45 -12.99 13.44 3.07
C ARG A 45 -13.38 12.95 4.46
N VAL A 46 -14.64 12.56 4.61
CA VAL A 46 -15.19 12.00 5.86
C VAL A 46 -15.64 10.57 5.62
N CYS A 47 -15.11 9.63 6.40
CA CYS A 47 -15.49 8.22 6.36
C CYS A 47 -16.35 7.86 7.57
N PRO A 48 -17.59 7.39 7.38
CA PRO A 48 -18.46 6.99 8.50
C PRO A 48 -17.86 5.88 9.38
N LYS A 49 -17.09 4.97 8.76
CA LYS A 49 -16.40 3.87 9.48
C LYS A 49 -15.42 4.38 10.53
N GLN A 50 -14.75 5.52 10.29
CA GLN A 50 -13.84 6.13 11.29
C GLN A 50 -14.60 6.65 12.53
N ALA A 51 -15.87 6.95 12.38
CA ALA A 51 -16.77 7.34 13.48
C ALA A 51 -17.51 6.14 14.10
N GLY A 52 -17.12 4.90 13.78
CA GLY A 52 -17.72 3.67 14.33
C GLY A 52 -18.97 3.18 13.60
N ALA A 53 -19.38 3.82 12.49
CA ALA A 53 -20.47 3.34 11.66
C ALA A 53 -20.00 2.25 10.66
N PRO A 54 -20.91 1.43 10.12
CA PRO A 54 -20.57 0.50 9.02
C PRO A 54 -19.98 1.20 7.80
N CYS A 55 -19.21 0.47 6.99
CA CYS A 55 -18.69 0.99 5.73
C CYS A 55 -19.87 1.36 4.78
N ALA A 56 -19.85 2.59 4.26
CA ALA A 56 -20.90 3.09 3.35
C ALA A 56 -20.61 2.77 1.87
N ASN A 57 -19.56 2.01 1.56
CA ASN A 57 -19.13 1.65 0.19
C ASN A 57 -19.12 2.84 -0.78
N CYS A 58 -18.51 3.96 -0.35
CA CYS A 58 -18.44 5.17 -1.15
C CYS A 58 -17.69 4.97 -2.47
N GLU A 59 -18.20 5.50 -3.57
CA GLU A 59 -17.53 5.56 -4.86
C GLU A 59 -17.29 7.02 -5.29
N PRO A 60 -15.99 7.43 -5.38
CA PRO A 60 -14.79 6.71 -4.95
C PRO A 60 -14.65 6.65 -3.41
N CYS A 61 -13.89 5.66 -2.91
CA CYS A 61 -13.66 5.49 -1.48
C CYS A 61 -12.98 6.72 -0.87
N ARG A 62 -13.61 7.32 0.13
CA ARG A 62 -13.15 8.59 0.74
C ARG A 62 -11.87 8.47 1.56
N ILE A 63 -11.45 7.25 1.95
CA ILE A 63 -10.17 7.03 2.65
C ILE A 63 -8.99 6.92 1.68
N THR A 64 -9.20 6.30 0.51
CA THR A 64 -8.09 5.95 -0.40
C THR A 64 -7.97 6.87 -1.61
N THR A 65 -8.97 7.72 -1.89
CA THR A 65 -9.06 8.53 -3.11
C THR A 65 -9.35 9.99 -2.78
N GLY A 66 -8.68 10.91 -3.45
CA GLY A 66 -8.72 12.35 -3.22
C GLY A 66 -7.35 12.91 -2.83
N PHE A 67 -7.30 14.16 -2.41
CA PHE A 67 -6.04 14.81 -2.04
C PHE A 67 -5.30 14.01 -0.97
N SER A 68 -4.02 13.78 -1.16
CA SER A 68 -3.14 12.88 -0.39
C SER A 68 -3.28 11.38 -0.68
N GLY A 69 -4.20 10.94 -1.54
CA GLY A 69 -4.47 9.51 -1.68
C GLY A 69 -4.83 8.88 -0.32
N ALA A 70 -4.24 7.74 0.04
CA ALA A 70 -4.43 7.13 1.36
C ALA A 70 -3.60 7.80 2.49
N GLY A 71 -2.66 8.69 2.16
CA GLY A 71 -1.66 9.22 3.11
C GLY A 71 -2.24 9.93 4.33
N ALA A 72 -3.28 10.77 4.14
CA ALA A 72 -3.92 11.50 5.24
C ALA A 72 -4.78 10.63 6.16
N PHE A 73 -5.09 9.39 5.77
CA PHE A 73 -6.02 8.50 6.47
C PHE A 73 -5.40 7.15 6.86
N SER A 74 -4.10 6.98 6.61
CA SER A 74 -3.32 5.83 7.06
C SER A 74 -2.74 6.09 8.46
N ASP A 75 -1.92 5.14 8.94
CA ASP A 75 -1.15 5.33 10.18
C ASP A 75 -0.04 6.40 10.06
N GLY A 76 0.15 6.96 8.86
CA GLY A 76 1.07 8.07 8.63
C GLY A 76 2.54 7.69 8.76
N LYS A 77 2.91 6.46 8.44
CA LYS A 77 4.31 6.01 8.41
C LYS A 77 4.99 6.45 7.13
N LEU A 78 6.03 7.27 7.26
CA LEU A 78 6.94 7.64 6.18
C LEU A 78 8.24 6.83 6.35
N SER A 79 8.49 5.90 5.44
CA SER A 79 9.76 5.16 5.40
C SER A 79 10.87 6.04 4.84
N LEU A 80 12.00 6.09 5.52
CA LEU A 80 13.16 6.92 5.17
C LEU A 80 14.31 6.10 4.56
N SER A 81 14.01 4.95 3.99
CA SER A 81 15.02 4.05 3.40
C SER A 81 14.65 3.64 1.98
N ALA A 82 15.61 3.73 1.07
CA ALA A 82 15.49 3.23 -0.29
C ALA A 82 15.37 1.69 -0.37
N ASP A 83 15.67 0.95 0.72
CA ASP A 83 15.48 -0.50 0.81
C ASP A 83 14.03 -0.89 1.14
N VAL A 84 13.13 0.09 1.32
CA VAL A 84 11.75 -0.11 1.74
C VAL A 84 10.77 0.43 0.72
N GLY A 85 10.08 -0.48 0.05
CA GLY A 85 8.98 -0.18 -0.89
C GLY A 85 9.44 0.25 -2.28
N GLY A 86 8.68 -0.17 -3.28
CA GLY A 86 8.89 0.21 -4.68
C GLY A 86 10.17 -0.32 -5.32
N ASP A 87 10.37 0.09 -6.56
CA ASP A 87 11.52 -0.27 -7.39
C ASP A 87 12.25 0.99 -7.90
N LEU A 88 12.09 2.12 -7.20
CA LEU A 88 12.73 3.38 -7.57
C LEU A 88 14.27 3.26 -7.65
N PRO A 89 14.95 2.54 -6.73
CA PRO A 89 16.40 2.31 -6.85
C PRO A 89 16.83 1.60 -8.12
N ASP A 90 15.94 0.76 -8.69
CA ASP A 90 16.24 0.06 -9.95
C ASP A 90 16.17 0.99 -11.18
N LEU A 91 15.46 2.13 -11.05
CA LEU A 91 15.27 3.10 -12.12
C LEU A 91 16.32 4.21 -12.12
N ILE A 92 16.59 4.80 -10.95
CA ILE A 92 17.45 5.99 -10.83
C ILE A 92 18.72 5.77 -10.02
N GLY A 93 18.96 4.55 -9.53
CA GLY A 93 20.05 4.27 -8.61
C GLY A 93 19.67 4.42 -7.14
N ARG A 94 20.42 3.72 -6.27
CA ARG A 94 20.09 3.68 -4.84
C ARG A 94 20.37 5.00 -4.14
N ASP A 95 21.45 5.65 -4.50
CA ASP A 95 21.89 6.89 -3.84
C ASP A 95 20.94 8.05 -4.20
N GLU A 96 20.58 8.20 -5.49
CA GLU A 96 19.60 9.17 -5.94
C GLU A 96 18.22 8.91 -5.35
N ALA A 97 17.82 7.63 -5.21
CA ALA A 97 16.55 7.29 -4.54
C ALA A 97 16.57 7.67 -3.05
N GLN A 98 17.71 7.49 -2.37
CA GLN A 98 17.86 7.89 -0.97
C GLN A 98 17.86 9.41 -0.80
N ASP A 99 18.51 10.14 -1.70
CA ASP A 99 18.50 11.61 -1.70
C ASP A 99 17.09 12.16 -1.93
N ALA A 100 16.36 11.61 -2.90
CA ALA A 100 14.96 11.97 -3.15
C ALA A 100 14.06 11.70 -1.92
N ILE A 101 14.30 10.61 -1.17
CA ILE A 101 13.59 10.35 0.09
C ILE A 101 13.93 11.43 1.13
N GLY A 102 15.18 11.87 1.20
CA GLY A 102 15.60 12.96 2.07
C GLY A 102 14.93 14.30 1.73
N GLU A 103 14.80 14.63 0.44
CA GLU A 103 14.07 15.81 -0.03
C GLU A 103 12.59 15.74 0.39
N VAL A 104 11.94 14.59 0.16
CA VAL A 104 10.53 14.36 0.56
C VAL A 104 10.35 14.50 2.07
N ASP A 105 11.26 13.95 2.87
CA ASP A 105 11.24 14.07 4.33
C ASP A 105 11.39 15.53 4.77
N GLY A 106 12.30 16.29 4.14
CA GLY A 106 12.50 17.72 4.37
C GLY A 106 11.24 18.53 4.11
N VAL A 107 10.50 18.23 3.05
CA VAL A 107 9.22 18.86 2.73
C VAL A 107 8.20 18.57 3.83
N TYR A 108 8.04 17.32 4.27
CA TYR A 108 7.11 16.99 5.35
C TYR A 108 7.48 17.69 6.66
N LEU A 109 8.77 17.80 7.00
CA LEU A 109 9.25 18.57 8.14
C LEU A 109 8.89 20.05 8.01
N GLY A 110 9.06 20.64 6.84
CA GLY A 110 8.67 22.03 6.56
C GLY A 110 7.17 22.28 6.78
N PHE A 111 6.33 21.29 6.51
CA PHE A 111 4.89 21.34 6.81
C PHE A 111 4.52 20.88 8.21
N GLY A 112 5.51 20.67 9.09
CA GLY A 112 5.32 20.43 10.53
C GLY A 112 5.14 18.96 10.91
N ALA A 113 5.77 18.04 10.17
CA ALA A 113 5.93 16.66 10.62
C ALA A 113 6.80 16.58 11.87
N ASP A 114 6.64 15.52 12.66
CA ASP A 114 7.44 15.29 13.86
C ASP A 114 8.92 15.05 13.48
N VAL A 115 9.84 15.66 14.20
CA VAL A 115 11.28 15.51 13.96
C VAL A 115 11.81 14.12 14.37
N ARG A 116 11.06 13.38 15.18
CA ARG A 116 11.47 12.07 15.67
C ARG A 116 11.47 11.03 14.56
N VAL A 117 12.55 10.28 14.46
CA VAL A 117 12.69 9.12 13.56
C VAL A 117 12.82 7.86 14.41
N GLU A 118 11.92 6.92 14.21
CA GLU A 118 11.98 5.60 14.85
C GLU A 118 12.92 4.68 14.04
N GLY A 119 13.66 3.82 14.74
CA GLY A 119 14.54 2.84 14.08
C GLY A 119 15.79 3.43 13.44
N ALA A 120 16.13 4.70 13.71
CA ALA A 120 17.37 5.31 13.23
C ALA A 120 18.59 4.94 14.09
N GLU A 121 18.39 4.62 15.35
CA GLU A 121 19.46 4.28 16.28
C GLU A 121 19.86 2.81 16.17
N ARG A 122 21.18 2.57 16.11
CA ARG A 122 21.72 1.21 16.15
C ARG A 122 21.75 0.74 17.62
N LYS A 123 20.97 -0.30 17.91
CA LYS A 123 20.88 -0.89 19.25
C LYS A 123 21.47 -2.31 19.23
N PRO A 124 22.18 -2.74 20.28
CA PRO A 124 22.74 -4.09 20.37
C PRO A 124 21.68 -5.19 20.21
N GLU A 125 20.48 -4.95 20.74
CA GLU A 125 19.32 -5.86 20.64
C GLU A 125 18.89 -6.04 19.18
N VAL A 126 18.93 -4.99 18.37
CA VAL A 126 18.62 -5.06 16.92
C VAL A 126 19.68 -5.86 16.18
N ASP A 127 20.96 -5.71 16.56
CA ASP A 127 22.06 -6.51 15.99
C ASP A 127 21.93 -8.00 16.37
N GLU A 128 21.37 -8.34 17.54
CA GLU A 128 21.06 -9.72 17.92
C GLU A 128 19.90 -10.30 17.10
N ILE A 129 18.81 -9.54 16.91
CA ILE A 129 17.71 -9.93 16.02
C ILE A 129 18.24 -10.16 14.60
N ARG A 130 19.11 -9.29 14.13
CA ARG A 130 19.77 -9.41 12.80
C ARG A 130 20.59 -10.70 12.68
N ARG A 131 21.38 -11.05 13.71
CA ARG A 131 22.17 -12.28 13.74
C ARG A 131 21.27 -13.54 13.67
N ARG A 132 20.17 -13.54 14.43
CA ARG A 132 19.18 -14.64 14.40
C ARG A 132 18.52 -14.71 13.01
N ALA A 133 18.12 -13.58 12.44
CA ALA A 133 17.54 -13.52 11.10
C ALA A 133 18.50 -14.13 10.05
N ILE A 134 19.80 -13.75 10.06
CA ILE A 134 20.80 -14.31 9.17
C ILE A 134 20.93 -15.83 9.33
N LYS A 135 20.94 -16.33 10.56
CA LYS A 135 21.02 -17.79 10.83
C LYS A 135 19.78 -18.53 10.29
N ALA A 136 18.60 -17.92 10.41
CA ALA A 136 17.33 -18.43 9.88
C ALA A 136 17.20 -18.25 8.34
N GLY A 137 18.21 -17.72 7.65
CA GLY A 137 18.16 -17.46 6.21
C GLY A 137 17.28 -16.26 5.82
N LEU A 138 17.03 -15.34 6.76
CA LEU A 138 16.25 -14.14 6.58
C LEU A 138 17.14 -12.90 6.58
N LYS A 139 16.67 -11.85 5.91
CA LYS A 139 17.27 -10.50 5.94
C LYS A 139 16.39 -9.59 6.80
N LEU A 140 16.92 -9.05 7.89
CA LEU A 140 16.31 -7.92 8.59
C LEU A 140 16.69 -6.63 7.83
N VAL A 141 15.70 -5.89 7.36
CA VAL A 141 15.88 -4.62 6.65
C VAL A 141 15.77 -3.48 7.65
N ASP A 142 16.73 -2.56 7.61
CA ASP A 142 16.64 -1.32 8.37
C ASP A 142 15.49 -0.47 7.83
N CYS A 143 14.58 -0.12 8.70
CA CYS A 143 13.37 0.59 8.35
C CYS A 143 13.23 1.85 9.22
N PRO A 144 14.15 2.84 9.08
CA PRO A 144 13.96 4.11 9.75
C PRO A 144 12.68 4.74 9.23
N LEU A 145 11.85 5.20 10.14
CA LEU A 145 10.58 5.78 9.75
C LEU A 145 10.22 7.00 10.60
N ARG A 146 9.52 7.93 9.98
CA ARG A 146 8.86 9.05 10.63
C ARG A 146 7.39 8.76 10.77
N HIS A 147 6.88 8.85 11.98
CA HIS A 147 5.46 8.62 12.25
C HIS A 147 4.72 9.96 12.27
N LEU A 148 3.92 10.22 11.24
CA LEU A 148 3.14 11.45 11.13
C LEU A 148 1.94 11.45 12.10
N GLY A 149 1.44 10.26 12.46
CA GLY A 149 0.20 10.07 13.22
C GLY A 149 -1.05 10.34 12.38
N THR A 150 -2.10 9.53 12.58
CA THR A 150 -3.30 9.59 11.73
C THR A 150 -3.98 10.96 11.78
N GLU A 151 -4.12 11.56 12.96
CA GLU A 151 -4.76 12.86 13.13
C GLU A 151 -3.88 13.99 12.53
N ARG A 152 -2.58 13.98 12.84
CA ARG A 152 -1.64 14.99 12.36
C ARG A 152 -1.39 14.90 10.84
N ALA A 153 -1.48 13.69 10.27
CA ALA A 153 -1.31 13.49 8.83
C ALA A 153 -2.38 14.27 8.04
N ARG A 154 -3.63 14.24 8.50
CA ARG A 154 -4.71 15.02 7.85
C ARG A 154 -4.44 16.52 7.88
N ASP A 155 -4.04 17.06 9.04
CA ASP A 155 -3.73 18.49 9.19
C ASP A 155 -2.52 18.91 8.36
N LEU A 156 -1.52 18.04 8.27
CA LEU A 156 -0.33 18.27 7.46
C LEU A 156 -0.69 18.35 5.97
N TYR A 157 -1.49 17.40 5.47
CA TYR A 157 -1.94 17.44 4.09
C TYR A 157 -2.91 18.59 3.80
N ALA A 158 -3.71 19.05 4.77
CA ALA A 158 -4.53 20.26 4.62
C ALA A 158 -3.66 21.52 4.44
N ARG A 159 -2.52 21.59 5.15
CA ARG A 159 -1.53 22.68 4.94
C ARG A 159 -0.87 22.61 3.57
N ILE A 160 -0.52 21.42 3.10
CA ILE A 160 0.05 21.23 1.76
C ILE A 160 -0.97 21.64 0.69
N GLU A 161 -2.23 21.20 0.81
CA GLU A 161 -3.29 21.58 -0.12
C GLU A 161 -3.47 23.10 -0.22
N ARG A 162 -3.53 23.75 0.93
CA ARG A 162 -3.64 25.22 1.00
C ARG A 162 -2.45 25.90 0.35
N HIS A 163 -1.24 25.45 0.65
CA HIS A 163 -0.01 25.99 0.05
C HIS A 163 -0.03 25.88 -1.49
N LEU A 164 -0.42 24.75 -2.04
CA LEU A 164 -0.52 24.58 -3.50
C LEU A 164 -1.54 25.53 -4.12
N ARG A 165 -2.71 25.74 -3.48
CA ARG A 165 -3.72 26.71 -3.93
C ARG A 165 -3.21 28.14 -3.87
N GLU A 166 -2.56 28.53 -2.79
CA GLU A 166 -1.97 29.85 -2.59
C GLU A 166 -0.85 30.13 -3.61
N ALA A 167 -0.11 29.10 -4.00
CA ALA A 167 0.91 29.16 -5.03
C ALA A 167 0.34 29.12 -6.47
N GLY A 168 -0.98 29.10 -6.63
CA GLY A 168 -1.65 29.20 -7.93
C GLY A 168 -1.83 27.88 -8.68
N VAL A 169 -1.73 26.72 -7.99
CA VAL A 169 -2.06 25.42 -8.58
C VAL A 169 -3.58 25.26 -8.61
N ASP A 170 -4.15 25.01 -9.79
CA ASP A 170 -5.58 24.72 -9.95
C ASP A 170 -5.87 23.27 -9.54
N LEU A 171 -6.52 23.08 -8.39
CA LEU A 171 -6.92 21.76 -7.88
C LEU A 171 -8.37 21.47 -8.25
N LEU A 172 -8.59 20.51 -9.16
CA LEU A 172 -9.91 20.10 -9.64
C LEU A 172 -10.28 18.76 -9.03
N PHE A 173 -11.08 18.79 -7.96
CA PHE A 173 -11.62 17.60 -7.30
C PHE A 173 -12.93 17.12 -7.92
N ARG A 174 -13.35 15.89 -7.61
CA ARG A 174 -14.49 15.20 -8.24
C ARG A 174 -14.37 15.21 -9.77
N THR A 175 -13.13 15.22 -10.27
CA THR A 175 -12.82 15.34 -11.69
C THR A 175 -12.01 14.12 -12.10
N GLU A 176 -12.66 13.21 -12.79
CA GLU A 176 -12.07 11.96 -13.24
C GLU A 176 -11.41 12.15 -14.62
N CYS A 177 -10.16 11.72 -14.75
CA CYS A 177 -9.51 11.61 -16.05
C CYS A 177 -10.09 10.38 -16.77
N THR A 178 -10.78 10.63 -17.87
CA THR A 178 -11.39 9.58 -18.68
C THR A 178 -10.46 9.06 -19.77
N GLN A 179 -9.66 9.95 -20.34
CA GLN A 179 -8.79 9.63 -21.48
C GLN A 179 -7.57 10.56 -21.53
N VAL A 180 -6.45 10.05 -22.04
CA VAL A 180 -5.30 10.86 -22.45
C VAL A 180 -5.49 11.27 -23.92
N LEU A 181 -5.27 12.54 -24.23
CA LEU A 181 -5.42 13.08 -25.59
C LEU A 181 -4.09 12.95 -26.30
N ILE A 182 -4.00 12.03 -27.28
CA ILE A 182 -2.79 11.82 -28.08
C ILE A 182 -3.06 12.19 -29.52
N GLU A 183 -2.24 13.07 -30.08
CA GLU A 183 -2.24 13.49 -31.47
C GLU A 183 -0.90 13.08 -32.10
N GLY A 184 -0.94 12.08 -32.97
CA GLY A 184 0.27 11.44 -33.50
C GLY A 184 1.07 10.76 -32.41
N GLU A 185 2.32 11.15 -32.21
CA GLU A 185 3.22 10.61 -31.16
C GLU A 185 3.31 11.50 -29.92
N ARG A 186 2.41 12.46 -29.75
CA ARG A 186 2.49 13.50 -28.71
C ARG A 186 1.22 13.56 -27.86
N CYS A 187 1.40 13.59 -26.56
CA CYS A 187 0.31 13.90 -25.63
C CYS A 187 0.00 15.40 -25.66
N ARG A 188 -1.29 15.73 -25.73
CA ARG A 188 -1.82 17.10 -25.75
C ARG A 188 -2.61 17.46 -24.51
N GLY A 189 -2.69 16.56 -23.55
CA GLY A 189 -3.46 16.73 -22.33
C GLY A 189 -4.39 15.56 -22.05
N VAL A 190 -5.51 15.85 -21.40
CA VAL A 190 -6.46 14.84 -20.93
C VAL A 190 -7.91 15.29 -21.15
N ALA A 191 -8.80 14.33 -21.38
CA ALA A 191 -10.23 14.52 -21.24
C ALA A 191 -10.65 14.14 -19.82
N VAL A 192 -11.49 14.96 -19.22
CA VAL A 192 -11.96 14.80 -17.84
C VAL A 192 -13.48 14.90 -17.76
N ALA A 193 -14.06 14.24 -16.77
CA ALA A 193 -15.45 14.40 -16.40
C ALA A 193 -15.54 14.85 -14.93
N GLY A 194 -16.24 15.92 -14.69
CA GLY A 194 -16.39 16.51 -13.36
C GLY A 194 -17.80 17.06 -13.12
N PRO A 195 -18.02 17.76 -11.99
CA PRO A 195 -19.33 18.33 -11.65
C PRO A 195 -19.90 19.26 -12.72
N ASP A 196 -19.01 19.97 -13.43
CA ASP A 196 -19.37 20.92 -14.49
C ASP A 196 -19.50 20.26 -15.87
N GLY A 197 -19.49 18.94 -15.94
CA GLY A 197 -19.55 18.15 -17.16
C GLY A 197 -18.19 17.76 -17.72
N ALA A 198 -18.19 17.31 -18.98
CA ALA A 198 -16.97 16.89 -19.67
C ALA A 198 -16.17 18.12 -20.16
N CYS A 199 -14.84 18.03 -20.00
CA CYS A 199 -13.90 19.09 -20.37
C CYS A 199 -12.60 18.48 -20.93
N GLU A 200 -11.96 19.18 -21.87
CA GLU A 200 -10.58 18.89 -22.27
C GLU A 200 -9.63 19.84 -21.52
N ILE A 201 -8.57 19.26 -20.95
CA ILE A 201 -7.45 20.02 -20.40
C ILE A 201 -6.28 19.83 -21.35
N ARG A 202 -5.97 20.88 -22.12
CA ARG A 202 -4.85 20.87 -23.06
C ARG A 202 -3.59 21.32 -22.35
N ALA A 203 -2.53 20.51 -22.44
CA ALA A 203 -1.30 20.72 -21.71
C ALA A 203 -0.05 20.50 -22.57
N ARG A 204 1.03 21.20 -22.21
CA ARG A 204 2.35 20.95 -22.80
C ARG A 204 3.00 19.70 -22.23
N ARG A 205 2.69 19.37 -20.97
CA ARG A 205 3.16 18.16 -20.27
C ARG A 205 2.01 17.53 -19.52
N THR A 206 1.93 16.22 -19.58
CA THR A 206 0.93 15.43 -18.85
C THR A 206 1.65 14.45 -17.94
N VAL A 207 1.37 14.54 -16.65
CA VAL A 207 1.92 13.63 -15.62
C VAL A 207 0.81 12.73 -15.11
N VAL A 208 0.98 11.41 -15.23
CA VAL A 208 0.03 10.41 -14.76
C VAL A 208 0.50 9.85 -13.42
N ALA A 209 -0.16 10.27 -12.34
CA ALA A 209 0.16 9.93 -10.95
C ALA A 209 -1.02 9.24 -10.23
N THR A 210 -1.74 8.36 -10.92
CA THR A 210 -3.02 7.78 -10.49
C THR A 210 -2.89 6.73 -9.37
N GLY A 211 -1.68 6.30 -9.05
CA GLY A 211 -1.43 5.33 -7.99
C GLY A 211 -2.15 3.99 -8.18
N ARG A 212 -2.31 3.24 -7.10
CA ARG A 212 -2.91 1.89 -7.13
C ARG A 212 -4.40 1.89 -7.51
N ARG A 213 -5.13 2.95 -7.15
CA ARG A 213 -6.56 3.07 -7.49
C ARG A 213 -6.81 3.37 -8.97
N GLY A 214 -5.80 3.83 -9.69
CA GLY A 214 -5.85 4.03 -11.13
C GLY A 214 -5.16 2.94 -11.92
N ALA A 215 -4.78 1.81 -11.31
CA ALA A 215 -4.00 0.75 -11.96
C ALA A 215 -4.71 0.19 -13.21
N ASP A 216 -6.01 -0.14 -13.10
CA ASP A 216 -6.79 -0.68 -14.21
C ASP A 216 -6.98 0.36 -15.34
N TRP A 217 -7.16 1.63 -14.96
CA TRP A 217 -7.24 2.72 -15.93
C TRP A 217 -5.89 2.92 -16.65
N LEU A 218 -4.78 2.89 -15.90
CA LEU A 218 -3.43 3.02 -16.45
C LEU A 218 -3.10 1.87 -17.41
N GLU A 219 -3.44 0.63 -17.06
CA GLU A 219 -3.23 -0.52 -17.92
C GLU A 219 -4.04 -0.40 -19.23
N ARG A 220 -5.32 -0.05 -19.12
CA ARG A 220 -6.18 0.18 -20.28
C ARG A 220 -5.63 1.27 -21.19
N MET A 221 -5.25 2.42 -20.60
CA MET A 221 -4.64 3.55 -21.32
C MET A 221 -3.34 3.13 -22.05
N CYS A 222 -2.48 2.37 -21.41
CA CYS A 222 -1.26 1.87 -22.04
C CYS A 222 -1.58 0.94 -23.24
N ARG A 223 -2.57 0.06 -23.11
CA ARG A 223 -3.00 -0.83 -24.22
C ARG A 223 -3.63 -0.06 -25.37
N GLU A 224 -4.52 0.86 -25.10
CA GLU A 224 -5.21 1.69 -26.10
C GLU A 224 -4.22 2.52 -26.96
N HIS A 225 -3.14 3.01 -26.34
CA HIS A 225 -2.15 3.85 -27.00
C HIS A 225 -0.84 3.14 -27.33
N ALA A 226 -0.80 1.81 -27.25
CA ALA A 226 0.38 0.99 -27.51
C ALA A 226 1.63 1.43 -26.72
N ILE A 227 1.46 1.97 -25.52
CA ILE A 227 2.54 2.34 -24.61
C ILE A 227 3.10 1.06 -24.00
N ALA A 228 4.41 0.87 -24.15
CA ALA A 228 5.08 -0.31 -23.62
C ALA A 228 4.98 -0.34 -22.08
N HIS A 229 4.47 -1.43 -21.54
CA HIS A 229 4.33 -1.66 -20.12
C HIS A 229 4.49 -3.14 -19.80
N ALA A 230 4.72 -3.45 -18.54
CA ALA A 230 4.76 -4.80 -18.02
C ALA A 230 3.84 -4.91 -16.81
N PRO A 231 3.20 -6.06 -16.59
CA PRO A 231 2.44 -6.27 -15.37
C PRO A 231 3.35 -6.16 -14.14
N GLY A 232 2.86 -5.46 -13.12
CA GLY A 232 3.53 -5.44 -11.80
C GLY A 232 3.36 -6.79 -11.09
N PRO A 233 4.16 -7.08 -10.06
CA PRO A 233 3.90 -8.22 -9.20
C PRO A 233 2.62 -8.00 -8.40
N VAL A 234 2.05 -9.08 -7.88
CA VAL A 234 1.04 -9.01 -6.80
C VAL A 234 1.55 -9.75 -5.58
N ASP A 235 1.23 -9.25 -4.42
CA ASP A 235 1.46 -9.99 -3.18
C ASP A 235 0.17 -10.67 -2.74
N ILE A 236 0.25 -11.96 -2.51
CA ILE A 236 -0.81 -12.79 -1.93
C ILE A 236 -0.30 -13.27 -0.60
N GLY A 237 -1.03 -13.02 0.46
CA GLY A 237 -0.56 -13.32 1.80
C GLY A 237 -1.66 -13.55 2.81
N VAL A 238 -1.24 -13.56 4.05
CA VAL A 238 -2.08 -13.70 5.22
C VAL A 238 -1.71 -12.64 6.25
N ARG A 239 -2.67 -12.25 7.07
CA ARG A 239 -2.36 -11.53 8.30
C ARG A 239 -2.21 -12.52 9.43
N VAL A 240 -1.13 -12.39 10.14
CA VAL A 240 -0.80 -13.25 11.29
C VAL A 240 -1.10 -12.48 12.56
N GLU A 241 -1.69 -13.14 13.54
CA GLU A 241 -1.94 -12.60 14.87
C GLU A 241 -1.39 -13.54 15.92
N VAL A 242 -0.58 -12.98 16.81
CA VAL A 242 0.07 -13.68 17.93
C VAL A 242 -0.07 -12.87 19.22
N ARG A 243 0.16 -13.46 20.37
CA ARG A 243 0.22 -12.74 21.64
C ARG A 243 1.33 -11.70 21.63
N ASN A 244 1.11 -10.54 22.31
CA ASN A 244 2.13 -9.50 22.44
C ASN A 244 3.42 -10.04 23.04
N GLU A 245 3.32 -10.94 24.00
CA GLU A 245 4.45 -11.55 24.70
C GLU A 245 5.39 -12.31 23.76
N VAL A 246 4.87 -12.89 22.67
CA VAL A 246 5.68 -13.57 21.65
C VAL A 246 6.55 -12.56 20.90
N MET A 247 6.00 -11.38 20.60
CA MET A 247 6.68 -10.34 19.82
C MET A 247 7.42 -9.31 20.67
N GLU A 248 7.39 -9.41 22.00
CA GLU A 248 7.91 -8.40 22.94
C GLU A 248 9.37 -8.04 22.64
N THR A 249 10.24 -9.04 22.47
CA THR A 249 11.67 -8.83 22.19
C THR A 249 11.93 -8.03 20.89
N VAL A 250 11.01 -8.06 19.96
CA VAL A 250 11.09 -7.32 18.70
C VAL A 250 10.38 -5.97 18.84
N ASN A 251 9.17 -5.96 19.42
CA ASN A 251 8.36 -4.76 19.56
C ASN A 251 9.00 -3.68 20.41
N ASP A 252 9.80 -4.07 21.42
CA ASP A 252 10.46 -3.14 22.34
C ASP A 252 11.62 -2.35 21.70
N VAL A 253 12.20 -2.91 20.63
CA VAL A 253 13.40 -2.33 20.02
C VAL A 253 13.20 -1.89 18.57
N LEU A 254 12.19 -2.44 17.89
CA LEU A 254 11.85 -2.11 16.49
C LEU A 254 10.39 -1.69 16.40
N TYR A 255 10.16 -0.50 15.90
CA TYR A 255 8.80 -0.05 15.60
C TYR A 255 8.15 -0.89 14.49
N GLU A 256 8.92 -1.26 13.48
CA GLU A 256 8.52 -2.15 12.39
C GLU A 256 9.67 -3.12 12.07
N SER A 257 9.42 -4.42 12.21
CA SER A 257 10.39 -5.44 11.82
C SER A 257 10.11 -5.92 10.40
N LYS A 258 11.00 -5.56 9.48
CA LYS A 258 10.90 -5.99 8.09
C LYS A 258 11.87 -7.12 7.82
N LEU A 259 11.34 -8.35 7.91
CA LEU A 259 12.06 -9.56 7.54
C LEU A 259 11.74 -9.93 6.09
N ILE A 260 12.76 -10.32 5.34
CA ILE A 260 12.64 -10.80 3.96
C ILE A 260 13.33 -12.15 3.86
N GLY A 261 12.68 -13.10 3.19
CA GLY A 261 13.22 -14.43 2.92
C GLY A 261 12.80 -14.98 1.56
N TYR A 262 13.47 -16.07 1.15
CA TYR A 262 13.20 -16.81 -0.08
C TYR A 262 13.06 -18.30 0.23
N PRO A 263 11.95 -18.69 0.86
CA PRO A 263 11.78 -20.07 1.38
C PRO A 263 11.83 -21.12 0.27
N ARG A 264 12.42 -22.26 0.57
CA ARG A 264 12.34 -23.43 -0.32
C ARG A 264 10.93 -24.04 -0.25
N PRO A 265 10.46 -24.77 -1.27
CA PRO A 265 11.19 -25.10 -2.52
C PRO A 265 11.10 -24.01 -3.58
N PHE A 266 10.11 -23.11 -3.52
CA PHE A 266 9.75 -22.23 -4.63
C PHE A 266 10.57 -20.93 -4.68
N LYS A 267 11.14 -20.48 -3.57
CA LYS A 267 11.97 -19.29 -3.46
C LYS A 267 11.30 -17.98 -3.95
N ASN A 268 9.99 -17.89 -3.83
CA ASN A 268 9.35 -16.59 -3.99
C ASN A 268 9.79 -15.68 -2.85
N LYS A 269 9.88 -14.38 -3.13
CA LYS A 269 10.13 -13.38 -2.08
C LYS A 269 8.97 -13.37 -1.11
N VAL A 270 9.25 -13.61 0.17
CA VAL A 270 8.28 -13.47 1.27
C VAL A 270 8.80 -12.42 2.24
N ARG A 271 7.90 -11.62 2.76
CA ARG A 271 8.25 -10.55 3.71
C ARG A 271 7.18 -10.31 4.74
N THR A 272 7.60 -9.86 5.92
CA THR A 272 6.69 -9.22 6.87
C THR A 272 6.31 -7.83 6.38
N PHE A 273 5.11 -7.37 6.76
CA PHE A 273 4.59 -6.07 6.36
C PHE A 273 3.60 -5.56 7.41
N CYS A 274 3.61 -4.25 7.67
CA CYS A 274 2.63 -3.56 8.52
C CYS A 274 2.43 -4.24 9.88
N GLN A 275 3.47 -4.21 10.72
CA GLN A 275 3.43 -4.71 12.09
C GLN A 275 2.68 -3.74 12.99
N ASN A 276 1.78 -4.28 13.81
CA ASN A 276 0.89 -3.54 14.71
C ASN A 276 0.94 -4.11 16.11
N PRO A 277 1.88 -3.69 16.97
CA PRO A 277 1.93 -4.09 18.38
C PRO A 277 0.69 -3.60 19.14
N GLY A 278 0.00 -4.49 19.83
CA GLY A 278 -1.25 -4.18 20.52
C GLY A 278 -2.36 -3.73 19.57
N GLY A 279 -2.26 -4.09 18.28
CA GLY A 279 -3.18 -3.69 17.25
C GLY A 279 -4.37 -4.64 17.07
N PHE A 280 -5.25 -4.30 16.15
CA PHE A 280 -6.46 -5.07 15.82
C PHE A 280 -6.40 -5.49 14.35
N VAL A 281 -6.81 -6.71 14.07
CA VAL A 281 -7.08 -7.17 12.70
C VAL A 281 -8.38 -6.51 12.23
N SER A 282 -8.44 -6.13 10.97
CA SER A 282 -9.59 -5.45 10.39
C SER A 282 -9.88 -5.93 8.97
N GLN A 283 -11.13 -5.83 8.55
CA GLN A 283 -11.55 -6.02 7.17
C GLN A 283 -11.62 -4.68 6.45
N GLU A 284 -11.09 -4.64 5.23
CA GLU A 284 -11.26 -3.57 4.25
C GLU A 284 -11.97 -4.11 3.02
N ASN A 285 -12.80 -3.29 2.38
CA ASN A 285 -13.45 -3.66 1.14
C ASN A 285 -12.81 -2.90 -0.04
N TYR A 286 -12.41 -3.62 -1.06
CA TYR A 286 -12.00 -3.07 -2.35
C TYR A 286 -13.20 -2.92 -3.28
N ASP A 287 -12.99 -2.25 -4.42
CA ASP A 287 -14.03 -2.06 -5.41
C ASP A 287 -14.58 -3.43 -5.87
N GLY A 288 -15.87 -3.51 -6.12
CA GLY A 288 -16.56 -4.77 -6.40
C GLY A 288 -16.89 -5.64 -5.16
N GLY A 289 -16.70 -5.12 -3.95
CA GLY A 289 -17.07 -5.81 -2.71
C GLY A 289 -16.05 -6.85 -2.23
N LEU A 290 -14.86 -6.91 -2.83
CA LEU A 290 -13.80 -7.80 -2.40
C LEU A 290 -13.31 -7.44 -0.98
N ALA A 291 -13.56 -8.32 -0.02
CA ALA A 291 -13.09 -8.18 1.35
C ALA A 291 -11.63 -8.66 1.45
N VAL A 292 -10.77 -7.81 2.02
CA VAL A 292 -9.35 -8.13 2.30
C VAL A 292 -9.05 -7.81 3.76
N VAL A 293 -8.12 -8.55 4.33
CA VAL A 293 -7.68 -8.30 5.70
C VAL A 293 -6.63 -7.19 5.73
N ASN A 294 -6.65 -6.40 6.81
CA ASN A 294 -5.65 -5.41 7.15
C ASN A 294 -5.44 -5.36 8.66
N GLY A 295 -4.58 -4.48 9.17
CA GLY A 295 -4.37 -4.25 10.59
C GLY A 295 -4.37 -2.77 10.93
N HIS A 296 -4.84 -2.45 12.13
CA HIS A 296 -4.85 -1.09 12.65
C HIS A 296 -4.22 -1.02 14.03
N SER A 297 -3.46 0.05 14.27
CA SER A 297 -2.98 0.43 15.61
C SER A 297 -3.72 1.67 16.07
N TYR A 298 -4.31 1.61 17.26
CA TYR A 298 -4.89 2.77 17.93
C TYR A 298 -3.91 3.30 18.98
N LYS A 299 -3.92 4.60 19.22
CA LYS A 299 -3.04 5.22 20.22
C LYS A 299 -3.47 4.83 21.64
N GLU A 300 -4.75 4.90 21.92
CA GLU A 300 -5.32 4.73 23.27
C GLU A 300 -5.91 3.33 23.53
N ARG A 301 -6.32 2.62 22.46
CA ARG A 301 -6.90 1.27 22.57
C ARG A 301 -5.87 0.23 22.14
N LYS A 302 -5.55 -0.71 23.03
CA LYS A 302 -4.61 -1.81 22.76
C LYS A 302 -5.29 -3.16 22.92
N SER A 303 -4.92 -4.10 22.07
CA SER A 303 -5.28 -5.50 22.20
C SER A 303 -4.15 -6.28 22.91
N PRO A 304 -4.42 -7.50 23.38
CA PRO A 304 -3.39 -8.37 23.93
C PRO A 304 -2.49 -8.99 22.85
N ASN A 305 -2.71 -8.66 21.58
CA ASN A 305 -2.05 -9.30 20.45
C ASN A 305 -1.24 -8.31 19.62
N THR A 306 -0.22 -8.83 18.95
CA THR A 306 0.46 -8.17 17.82
C THR A 306 -0.01 -8.83 16.53
N ASN A 307 -0.32 -8.03 15.52
CA ASN A 307 -0.60 -8.56 14.19
C ASN A 307 0.32 -7.97 13.13
N LEU A 308 0.62 -8.75 12.10
CA LEU A 308 1.41 -8.34 10.95
C LEU A 308 1.04 -9.16 9.71
N ALA A 309 1.22 -8.59 8.52
CA ALA A 309 1.03 -9.32 7.29
C ALA A 309 2.28 -10.11 6.91
N ILE A 310 2.09 -11.30 6.35
CA ILE A 310 3.12 -12.05 5.63
C ILE A 310 2.69 -12.12 4.17
N LEU A 311 3.48 -11.50 3.31
CA LEU A 311 3.18 -11.31 1.90
C LEU A 311 4.17 -12.12 1.05
N CYS A 312 3.62 -12.94 0.16
CA CYS A 312 4.37 -13.72 -0.82
C CYS A 312 4.20 -13.09 -2.22
N SER A 313 5.29 -12.61 -2.79
CA SER A 313 5.26 -11.98 -4.12
C SER A 313 5.07 -13.03 -5.21
N GLN A 314 4.09 -12.80 -6.08
CA GLN A 314 3.79 -13.62 -7.24
C GLN A 314 4.20 -12.85 -8.50
N ASN A 315 5.08 -13.47 -9.28
CA ASN A 315 5.48 -12.99 -10.59
C ASN A 315 4.94 -13.94 -11.65
N PHE A 316 4.45 -13.39 -12.73
CA PHE A 316 3.91 -14.14 -13.85
C PHE A 316 4.72 -13.87 -15.11
N SER A 317 4.73 -14.83 -16.01
CA SER A 317 5.38 -14.74 -17.33
C SER A 317 4.41 -15.18 -18.41
N HIS A 318 4.72 -14.77 -19.65
CA HIS A 318 3.95 -15.20 -20.82
C HIS A 318 3.57 -16.70 -20.74
N PRO A 319 2.34 -17.10 -21.11
CA PRO A 319 1.29 -16.26 -21.74
C PRO A 319 0.40 -15.47 -20.78
N PHE A 320 0.58 -15.58 -19.46
CA PHE A 320 -0.28 -14.91 -18.49
C PHE A 320 0.31 -13.56 -18.04
N ASP A 321 -0.45 -12.49 -18.21
CA ASP A 321 -0.04 -11.11 -18.00
C ASP A 321 -0.99 -10.29 -17.12
N GLN A 322 -1.94 -10.95 -16.40
CA GLN A 322 -2.96 -10.29 -15.60
C GLN A 322 -2.86 -10.64 -14.10
N PRO A 323 -1.75 -10.29 -13.42
CA PRO A 323 -1.53 -10.67 -12.03
C PRO A 323 -2.59 -10.11 -11.07
N ILE A 324 -3.11 -8.91 -11.33
CA ILE A 324 -4.18 -8.29 -10.52
C ILE A 324 -5.44 -9.15 -10.59
N ALA A 325 -5.88 -9.53 -11.80
CA ALA A 325 -7.04 -10.40 -11.98
C ALA A 325 -6.87 -11.76 -11.30
N TYR A 326 -5.64 -12.33 -11.32
CA TYR A 326 -5.34 -13.56 -10.59
C TYR A 326 -5.54 -13.39 -9.08
N ALA A 327 -4.96 -12.35 -8.49
CA ALA A 327 -5.08 -12.12 -7.06
C ALA A 327 -6.52 -11.77 -6.64
N GLN A 328 -7.28 -11.04 -7.49
CA GLN A 328 -8.72 -10.82 -7.29
C GLN A 328 -9.47 -12.15 -7.24
N LYS A 329 -9.20 -13.10 -8.16
CA LYS A 329 -9.83 -14.42 -8.15
C LYS A 329 -9.51 -15.24 -6.89
N VAL A 330 -8.27 -15.14 -6.38
CA VAL A 330 -7.91 -15.74 -5.09
C VAL A 330 -8.73 -15.12 -3.95
N GLY A 331 -8.88 -13.81 -3.97
CA GLY A 331 -9.70 -13.10 -2.99
C GLY A 331 -11.19 -13.47 -3.09
N ASP A 332 -11.76 -13.48 -4.30
CA ASP A 332 -13.15 -13.87 -4.55
C ASP A 332 -13.42 -15.30 -4.02
N LEU A 333 -12.50 -16.24 -4.30
CA LEU A 333 -12.63 -17.61 -3.82
C LEU A 333 -12.60 -17.70 -2.28
N THR A 334 -11.70 -16.94 -1.66
CA THR A 334 -11.61 -16.88 -0.19
C THR A 334 -12.88 -16.26 0.41
N ASN A 335 -13.37 -15.17 -0.18
CA ASN A 335 -14.59 -14.53 0.28
C ASN A 335 -15.83 -15.42 0.08
N MET A 336 -15.89 -16.19 -1.00
CA MET A 336 -16.96 -17.16 -1.20
C MET A 336 -17.01 -18.19 -0.06
N LEU A 337 -15.86 -18.70 0.41
CA LEU A 337 -15.79 -19.62 1.53
C LEU A 337 -16.13 -18.96 2.89
N GLY A 338 -15.92 -17.66 3.00
CA GLY A 338 -16.21 -16.86 4.20
C GLY A 338 -17.56 -16.13 4.17
N ASP A 339 -18.42 -16.39 3.17
CA ASP A 339 -19.69 -15.66 2.98
C ASP A 339 -19.47 -14.12 2.96
N GLY A 340 -18.50 -13.66 2.15
CA GLY A 340 -18.12 -12.26 2.01
C GLY A 340 -17.25 -11.70 3.16
N ARG A 341 -16.84 -12.55 4.11
CA ARG A 341 -16.02 -12.17 5.27
C ARG A 341 -14.63 -12.77 5.20
N ILE A 342 -13.77 -12.31 6.11
CA ILE A 342 -12.40 -12.81 6.26
C ILE A 342 -12.41 -14.19 6.91
N LEU A 343 -11.65 -15.13 6.33
CA LEU A 343 -11.40 -16.43 6.97
C LEU A 343 -10.30 -16.32 8.02
N VAL A 344 -10.44 -17.06 9.12
CA VAL A 344 -9.41 -17.24 10.13
C VAL A 344 -9.16 -18.72 10.37
N GLN A 345 -7.87 -19.10 10.47
CA GLN A 345 -7.44 -20.47 10.73
C GLN A 345 -6.24 -20.48 11.68
N ARG A 346 -6.19 -21.45 12.60
CA ARG A 346 -5.04 -21.68 13.46
C ARG A 346 -3.93 -22.37 12.68
N LEU A 347 -2.69 -21.97 12.93
CA LEU A 347 -1.53 -22.55 12.25
C LEU A 347 -1.40 -24.05 12.47
N GLY A 348 -1.65 -24.53 13.70
CA GLY A 348 -1.65 -25.97 14.02
C GLY A 348 -2.65 -26.75 13.18
N ASP A 349 -3.84 -26.20 12.97
CA ASP A 349 -4.88 -26.86 12.16
C ASP A 349 -4.48 -26.92 10.69
N ILE A 350 -3.74 -25.91 10.18
CA ILE A 350 -3.17 -25.93 8.82
C ILE A 350 -2.16 -27.09 8.69
N PHE A 351 -1.25 -27.25 9.66
CA PHE A 351 -0.27 -28.34 9.64
C PHE A 351 -0.91 -29.73 9.78
N ASP A 352 -2.03 -29.83 10.52
CA ASP A 352 -2.82 -31.05 10.62
C ASP A 352 -3.71 -31.31 9.39
N GLY A 353 -3.74 -30.41 8.42
CA GLY A 353 -4.56 -30.54 7.19
C GLY A 353 -6.06 -30.48 7.46
N LYS A 354 -6.49 -29.72 8.47
CA LYS A 354 -7.90 -29.59 8.86
C LYS A 354 -8.31 -28.12 9.02
N ARG A 355 -9.60 -27.87 8.85
CA ARG A 355 -10.18 -26.55 9.13
C ARG A 355 -10.15 -26.24 10.62
N THR A 356 -10.11 -24.94 10.97
CA THR A 356 -10.42 -24.48 12.34
C THR A 356 -11.92 -24.37 12.55
N TRP A 357 -12.39 -24.71 13.75
CA TRP A 357 -13.76 -24.53 14.19
C TRP A 357 -13.85 -23.44 15.25
N GLU A 358 -15.00 -22.79 15.38
CA GLU A 358 -15.27 -21.73 16.37
C GLU A 358 -14.88 -22.13 17.80
N LYS A 359 -15.23 -23.36 18.20
CA LYS A 359 -14.88 -23.90 19.54
C LYS A 359 -13.37 -23.92 19.82
N GLU A 360 -12.54 -24.06 18.78
CA GLU A 360 -11.08 -24.09 18.88
C GLU A 360 -10.53 -22.67 19.05
N LEU A 361 -11.13 -21.67 18.39
CA LEU A 361 -10.80 -20.26 18.59
C LEU A 361 -11.12 -19.80 20.01
N VAL A 362 -12.29 -20.20 20.55
CA VAL A 362 -12.69 -19.84 21.92
C VAL A 362 -11.73 -20.40 22.98
N ARG A 363 -11.10 -21.55 22.71
CA ARG A 363 -10.15 -22.20 23.62
C ARG A 363 -8.70 -21.80 23.41
N SER A 364 -8.42 -21.01 22.38
CA SER A 364 -7.07 -20.60 22.01
C SER A 364 -6.52 -19.52 22.95
N ASN A 365 -5.22 -19.53 23.20
CA ASN A 365 -4.51 -18.46 23.90
C ASN A 365 -4.51 -17.16 23.08
N VAL A 366 -4.64 -17.25 21.75
CA VAL A 366 -4.77 -16.10 20.85
C VAL A 366 -6.24 -15.94 20.53
N ALA A 367 -6.90 -14.98 21.18
CA ALA A 367 -8.28 -14.62 20.86
C ALA A 367 -8.29 -13.72 19.62
N PRO A 368 -9.11 -14.03 18.58
CA PRO A 368 -9.24 -13.16 17.40
C PRO A 368 -9.63 -11.74 17.77
N THR A 369 -8.96 -10.74 17.16
CA THR A 369 -9.35 -9.31 17.32
C THR A 369 -10.27 -8.81 16.21
N LEU A 370 -10.52 -9.61 15.18
CA LEU A 370 -11.57 -9.39 14.18
C LEU A 370 -12.78 -10.26 14.52
N ASP A 371 -13.77 -9.65 15.19
CA ASP A 371 -14.92 -10.35 15.78
C ASP A 371 -15.79 -11.10 14.75
N ASP A 372 -15.86 -10.63 13.49
CA ASP A 372 -16.65 -11.21 12.40
C ASP A 372 -15.83 -12.10 11.45
N ALA A 373 -14.60 -12.44 11.80
CA ALA A 373 -13.85 -13.43 11.03
C ALA A 373 -14.49 -14.82 11.13
N VAL A 374 -14.49 -15.55 10.04
CA VAL A 374 -15.10 -16.89 9.94
C VAL A 374 -14.04 -17.96 10.15
N ALA A 375 -14.23 -18.81 11.15
CA ALA A 375 -13.39 -19.99 11.34
C ALA A 375 -13.50 -20.93 10.14
N GLY A 376 -12.38 -21.25 9.49
CA GLY A 376 -12.43 -22.00 8.24
C GLY A 376 -11.14 -22.68 7.85
N ASP A 377 -11.01 -22.95 6.58
CA ASP A 377 -9.82 -23.50 5.94
C ASP A 377 -9.34 -22.54 4.85
N ILE A 378 -8.30 -21.76 5.12
CA ILE A 378 -7.71 -20.84 4.16
C ILE A 378 -6.95 -21.55 3.04
N THR A 379 -6.50 -22.80 3.28
CA THR A 379 -5.74 -23.56 2.30
C THR A 379 -6.60 -24.00 1.11
N ALA A 380 -7.92 -24.06 1.28
CA ALA A 380 -8.86 -24.39 0.22
C ALA A 380 -8.96 -23.30 -0.87
N ALA A 381 -8.56 -22.05 -0.55
CA ALA A 381 -8.63 -20.92 -1.48
C ALA A 381 -7.24 -20.37 -1.86
N MET A 382 -6.27 -20.47 -0.97
CA MET A 382 -4.94 -19.92 -1.18
C MET A 382 -4.11 -20.77 -2.16
N PRO A 383 -3.37 -20.16 -3.10
CA PRO A 383 -2.52 -20.91 -4.00
C PRO A 383 -1.46 -21.72 -3.24
N TYR A 384 -1.32 -22.99 -3.58
CA TYR A 384 -0.38 -23.92 -2.92
C TYR A 384 1.05 -23.33 -2.81
N ARG A 385 1.55 -22.73 -3.90
CA ARG A 385 2.88 -22.10 -3.92
C ARG A 385 2.99 -20.96 -2.91
N ALA A 386 1.96 -20.11 -2.79
CA ALA A 386 1.96 -19.00 -1.85
C ALA A 386 1.93 -19.52 -0.41
N MET A 387 1.02 -20.46 -0.09
CA MET A 387 0.93 -21.05 1.25
C MET A 387 2.21 -21.78 1.66
N THR A 388 2.81 -22.59 0.79
CA THR A 388 4.08 -23.27 1.09
C THR A 388 5.20 -22.28 1.41
N ASN A 389 5.34 -21.20 0.64
CA ASN A 389 6.32 -20.16 0.93
C ASN A 389 6.03 -19.45 2.26
N ILE A 390 4.76 -19.12 2.53
CA ILE A 390 4.33 -18.43 3.76
C ILE A 390 4.64 -19.31 4.98
N LEU A 391 4.22 -20.58 4.97
CA LEU A 391 4.43 -21.47 6.09
C LEU A 391 5.92 -21.70 6.39
N ASN A 392 6.73 -21.93 5.35
CA ASN A 392 8.17 -22.09 5.54
C ASN A 392 8.87 -20.80 5.98
N PHE A 393 8.36 -19.65 5.57
CA PHE A 393 8.82 -18.36 6.07
C PHE A 393 8.45 -18.17 7.55
N MET A 394 7.24 -18.56 7.97
CA MET A 394 6.83 -18.49 9.37
C MET A 394 7.72 -19.35 10.27
N LEU A 395 8.06 -20.58 9.82
CA LEU A 395 9.00 -21.43 10.54
C LEU A 395 10.39 -20.79 10.69
N ALA A 396 10.88 -20.10 9.64
CA ALA A 396 12.13 -19.38 9.74
C ALA A 396 12.03 -18.14 10.65
N VAL A 397 10.87 -17.46 10.68
CA VAL A 397 10.62 -16.36 11.64
C VAL A 397 10.59 -16.89 13.08
N ASP A 398 10.09 -18.09 13.31
CA ASP A 398 10.06 -18.71 14.63
C ASP A 398 11.47 -18.93 15.23
N GLU A 399 12.48 -19.17 14.39
CA GLU A 399 13.89 -19.22 14.82
C GLU A 399 14.41 -17.83 15.29
N VAL A 400 13.82 -16.74 14.80
CA VAL A 400 14.13 -15.37 15.23
C VAL A 400 13.33 -14.94 16.43
N VAL A 401 12.04 -15.29 16.43
CA VAL A 401 11.03 -14.93 17.42
C VAL A 401 10.34 -16.23 17.89
N PRO A 402 10.88 -16.92 18.88
CA PRO A 402 10.31 -18.19 19.34
C PRO A 402 8.85 -18.08 19.78
N GLY A 403 8.01 -18.98 19.28
CA GLY A 403 6.56 -18.97 19.49
C GLY A 403 5.77 -18.29 18.39
N PHE A 404 6.43 -17.68 17.40
CA PHE A 404 5.74 -17.06 16.27
C PHE A 404 4.97 -18.08 15.41
N ALA A 405 5.53 -19.27 15.21
CA ALA A 405 4.88 -20.37 14.52
C ALA A 405 4.25 -21.40 15.49
N ALA A 406 3.74 -20.94 16.63
CA ALA A 406 3.01 -21.80 17.55
C ALA A 406 1.69 -22.31 16.94
N GLN A 407 1.17 -23.43 17.44
CA GLN A 407 -0.08 -24.03 16.94
C GLN A 407 -1.28 -23.09 17.02
N GLU A 408 -1.29 -22.18 18.00
CA GLU A 408 -2.40 -21.25 18.25
C GLU A 408 -2.27 -19.92 17.53
N THR A 409 -1.17 -19.69 16.80
CA THR A 409 -1.02 -18.53 15.92
C THR A 409 -2.15 -18.49 14.91
N LEU A 410 -2.81 -17.34 14.79
CA LEU A 410 -3.93 -17.15 13.88
C LEU A 410 -3.46 -16.57 12.54
N LEU A 411 -4.00 -17.13 11.46
CA LEU A 411 -3.82 -16.64 10.10
C LEU A 411 -5.17 -16.20 9.55
N TYR A 412 -5.21 -14.97 9.01
CA TYR A 412 -6.39 -14.41 8.36
C TYR A 412 -6.14 -14.25 6.87
N SER A 413 -7.11 -14.57 6.05
CA SER A 413 -7.02 -14.54 4.58
C SER A 413 -8.28 -13.93 3.96
N PRO A 414 -8.15 -13.21 2.83
CA PRO A 414 -6.93 -12.92 2.07
C PRO A 414 -6.28 -11.59 2.47
N GLU A 415 -4.96 -11.54 2.58
CA GLU A 415 -4.20 -10.29 2.53
C GLU A 415 -3.67 -10.11 1.10
N LEU A 416 -4.14 -9.09 0.39
CA LEU A 416 -3.79 -8.84 -1.00
C LEU A 416 -3.19 -7.45 -1.15
N LYS A 417 -2.10 -7.35 -1.92
CA LYS A 417 -1.53 -6.05 -2.32
C LYS A 417 -1.38 -6.03 -3.82
N PHE A 418 -2.15 -5.13 -4.43
CA PHE A 418 -2.08 -4.86 -5.85
C PHE A 418 -1.10 -3.71 -6.09
N TYR A 419 -0.30 -3.85 -7.14
CA TYR A 419 0.59 -2.81 -7.61
C TYR A 419 0.17 -2.39 -9.01
N SER A 420 0.43 -1.14 -9.35
CA SER A 420 0.20 -0.66 -10.72
C SER A 420 1.13 -1.39 -11.69
N ASN A 421 0.75 -1.44 -12.98
CA ASN A 421 1.64 -1.91 -14.03
C ASN A 421 2.86 -1.00 -14.14
N ARG A 422 3.97 -1.56 -14.63
CA ARG A 422 5.21 -0.86 -14.90
C ARG A 422 5.17 -0.30 -16.33
N VAL A 423 4.98 0.99 -16.46
CA VAL A 423 5.13 1.67 -17.74
C VAL A 423 6.62 1.75 -18.07
N LYS A 424 7.00 1.41 -19.31
CA LYS A 424 8.38 1.57 -19.76
C LYS A 424 8.65 3.06 -19.97
N MET A 425 9.61 3.58 -19.22
CA MET A 425 10.02 4.98 -19.23
C MET A 425 11.54 5.09 -19.39
N ASP A 426 11.99 6.25 -19.82
CA ASP A 426 13.40 6.60 -19.75
C ASP A 426 13.80 7.14 -18.35
N GLU A 427 15.06 7.52 -18.17
CA GLU A 427 15.59 8.10 -16.92
C GLU A 427 14.93 9.44 -16.51
N ARG A 428 14.19 10.08 -17.42
CA ARG A 428 13.43 11.31 -17.20
C ARG A 428 11.95 11.05 -16.96
N PHE A 429 11.57 9.78 -16.76
CA PHE A 429 10.18 9.32 -16.62
C PHE A 429 9.29 9.59 -17.83
N LEU A 430 9.89 9.81 -19.02
CA LEU A 430 9.13 9.97 -20.27
C LEU A 430 8.79 8.60 -20.85
N THR A 431 7.54 8.45 -21.29
CA THR A 431 7.06 7.26 -22.01
C THR A 431 7.47 7.31 -23.49
N SER A 432 7.05 6.31 -24.28
CA SER A 432 7.20 6.35 -25.75
C SER A 432 6.37 7.45 -26.43
N VAL A 433 5.39 8.00 -25.72
CA VAL A 433 4.57 9.13 -26.19
C VAL A 433 5.20 10.44 -25.68
N CYS A 434 5.58 11.31 -26.59
CA CYS A 434 6.15 12.60 -26.23
C CYS A 434 5.24 13.37 -25.27
N ASP A 435 5.81 14.05 -24.28
CA ASP A 435 5.12 14.91 -23.32
C ASP A 435 4.18 14.17 -22.34
N LEU A 436 4.24 12.82 -22.29
CA LEU A 436 3.55 11.96 -21.33
C LEU A 436 4.57 11.32 -20.38
N MET A 437 4.35 11.54 -19.07
CA MET A 437 5.19 11.08 -17.97
C MET A 437 4.39 10.22 -16.99
#